data_a0ad3af3cc5fdd9e3debf420023dbe18
#
_entry.id   a0ad3af3cc5fdd9e3debf420023dbe18
#
_cell.length_a   1.000
_cell.length_b   1.000
_cell.length_c   1.000
_cell.angle_alpha   90.00
_cell.angle_beta   90.00
_cell.angle_gamma   90.00
#
_symmetry.space_group_name_H-M   'P 1'
#
loop_
_entity.id
_entity.type
_entity.pdbx_description
1 polymer ?
#
loop_
_entity_poly.entity_id
_entity_poly.type
_entity_poly.pdbx_seq_one_letter_code
_entity_poly.pdbx_strand_id
1 'polypeptide(L)'
;MQRESTPRHRPGGGLPRVTTLILAAAAGLGVANIYFAHPLLDAMARDFGIPPAAIGLVVTLTQLGYGVGLIVLVPLGDLVDRRRLVVGQGVLSAVALAAVATARTEAILFAGMAAVGLLAVVVQVLVSFAATLATPAERGKAVGMVTSGVVIGILGARSVAGLLADLGGWRAVYLASAALALAMAGLLWRVLPRNLPPDSTDSYTSALRSIPILFLTDRLLLVRGVLALLIFAAFSAFWTALVLPLSAEPFGYSHTQIGLFGLVGMAGAIAATGAGRLADRGLGQWTTGVSLTLLLASWGLIALLPKSIPALLVGVVLLDLAVQAVHVSNQSIIFDRHPQARSRLVGGYMVFYALGSAIGALAATKAYAHAGWAGVSTLGAAISAAAWLTWAFTRHWLISGTRAGRAMCDGVPALCRTDPVARNAGGP
;
A
#
# COMPACT_ATOMS: atom_id res chain seq x y z
N MET A 1 40.48 10.20 37.05
CA MET A 1 39.43 9.29 37.43
C MET A 1 38.18 9.66 36.62
N GLN A 2 38.12 9.25 35.37
CA GLN A 2 36.93 9.40 34.50
C GLN A 2 36.00 8.22 34.80
N ARG A 3 34.82 8.50 35.30
CA ARG A 3 33.75 7.48 35.45
C ARG A 3 33.18 7.22 34.07
N GLU A 4 33.53 6.07 33.49
CA GLU A 4 32.78 5.48 32.35
C GLU A 4 31.34 5.26 32.77
N SER A 5 30.43 6.03 32.16
CA SER A 5 29.00 5.80 32.25
C SER A 5 28.65 4.61 31.36
N THR A 6 28.63 3.42 31.95
CA THR A 6 28.05 2.21 31.33
C THR A 6 26.63 2.51 30.86
N PRO A 7 26.27 2.22 29.60
CA PRO A 7 24.90 2.37 29.14
C PRO A 7 24.01 1.43 29.94
N ARG A 8 23.03 1.99 30.66
CA ARG A 8 22.02 1.22 31.39
C ARG A 8 21.31 0.27 30.42
N HIS A 9 21.66 -1.00 30.53
CA HIS A 9 20.95 -2.12 29.90
C HIS A 9 19.49 -2.03 30.31
N ARG A 10 18.58 -1.85 29.32
CA ARG A 10 17.13 -1.97 29.54
C ARG A 10 16.84 -3.42 29.94
N PRO A 11 16.00 -3.66 30.97
CA PRO A 11 15.61 -5.02 31.33
C PRO A 11 14.91 -5.68 30.13
N GLY A 12 15.29 -6.90 29.82
CA GLY A 12 14.85 -7.70 28.67
C GLY A 12 13.38 -8.12 28.73
N GLY A 13 12.50 -7.24 28.35
CA GLY A 13 11.11 -7.56 28.07
C GLY A 13 10.86 -7.25 26.59
N GLY A 14 10.57 -8.28 25.78
CA GLY A 14 10.13 -8.12 24.40
C GLY A 14 8.89 -7.23 24.31
N LEU A 15 8.57 -6.77 23.12
CA LEU A 15 7.39 -5.93 22.89
C LEU A 15 6.11 -6.66 23.38
N PRO A 16 5.33 -6.11 24.32
CA PRO A 16 4.13 -6.78 24.81
C PRO A 16 3.20 -7.11 23.64
N ARG A 17 2.64 -8.31 23.61
CA ARG A 17 1.70 -8.74 22.54
C ARG A 17 0.53 -7.78 22.37
N VAL A 18 0.03 -7.20 23.46
CA VAL A 18 -1.03 -6.21 23.44
C VAL A 18 -0.61 -4.95 22.68
N THR A 19 0.60 -4.44 22.90
CA THR A 19 1.13 -3.28 22.17
C THR A 19 1.24 -3.58 20.68
N THR A 20 1.71 -4.77 20.31
CA THR A 20 1.81 -5.17 18.89
C THR A 20 0.42 -5.28 18.24
N LEU A 21 -0.58 -5.79 18.96
CA LEU A 21 -1.98 -5.83 18.48
C LEU A 21 -2.58 -4.44 18.31
N ILE A 22 -2.29 -3.52 19.23
CA ILE A 22 -2.74 -2.11 19.12
C ILE A 22 -2.10 -1.46 17.89
N LEU A 23 -0.80 -1.67 17.64
CA LEU A 23 -0.12 -1.17 16.46
C LEU A 23 -0.72 -1.78 15.18
N ALA A 24 -1.04 -3.07 15.18
CA ALA A 24 -1.69 -3.76 14.07
C ALA A 24 -3.09 -3.19 13.77
N ALA A 25 -3.90 -2.99 14.82
CA ALA A 25 -5.23 -2.39 14.69
C ALA A 25 -5.16 -0.93 14.20
N ALA A 26 -4.20 -0.14 14.72
CA ALA A 26 -3.97 1.22 14.27
C ALA A 26 -3.54 1.30 12.80
N ALA A 27 -2.66 0.39 12.37
CA ALA A 27 -2.22 0.31 10.99
C ALA A 27 -3.36 -0.13 10.06
N GLY A 28 -4.16 -1.11 10.49
CA GLY A 28 -5.35 -1.56 9.76
C GLY A 28 -6.39 -0.46 9.59
N LEU A 29 -6.69 0.28 10.67
CA LEU A 29 -7.60 1.42 10.62
C LEU A 29 -7.08 2.54 9.72
N GLY A 30 -5.79 2.88 9.83
CA GLY A 30 -5.16 3.91 9.03
C GLY A 30 -5.23 3.64 7.53
N VAL A 31 -4.96 2.39 7.12
CA VAL A 31 -5.03 2.01 5.69
C VAL A 31 -6.48 1.87 5.21
N ALA A 32 -7.40 1.43 6.05
CA ALA A 32 -8.81 1.26 5.69
C ALA A 32 -9.45 2.56 5.18
N ASN A 33 -9.03 3.71 5.73
CA ASN A 33 -9.50 5.03 5.33
C ASN A 33 -9.30 5.34 3.83
N ILE A 34 -8.28 4.76 3.20
CA ILE A 34 -8.03 4.91 1.75
C ILE A 34 -9.09 4.15 0.92
N TYR A 35 -9.62 3.05 1.47
CA TYR A 35 -10.46 2.11 0.72
C TYR A 35 -11.95 2.23 0.99
N PHE A 36 -12.36 3.01 1.99
CA PHE A 36 -13.77 3.22 2.32
C PHE A 36 -14.57 3.85 1.18
N ALA A 37 -13.95 4.71 0.37
CA ALA A 37 -14.66 5.41 -0.69
C ALA A 37 -15.20 4.48 -1.79
N HIS A 38 -14.53 3.35 -2.09
CA HIS A 38 -14.84 2.54 -3.26
C HIS A 38 -16.32 2.09 -3.35
N PRO A 39 -16.94 1.50 -2.31
CA PRO A 39 -18.35 1.13 -2.36
C PRO A 39 -19.32 2.31 -2.23
N LEU A 40 -18.83 3.53 -1.98
CA LEU A 40 -19.63 4.70 -1.63
C LEU A 40 -19.64 5.79 -2.71
N LEU A 41 -18.88 5.60 -3.80
CA LEU A 41 -18.68 6.63 -4.83
C LEU A 41 -19.99 7.06 -5.48
N ASP A 42 -20.92 6.13 -5.71
CA ASP A 42 -22.23 6.41 -6.27
C ASP A 42 -23.10 7.28 -5.34
N ALA A 43 -23.05 6.99 -4.02
CA ALA A 43 -23.76 7.78 -3.02
C ALA A 43 -23.17 9.19 -2.88
N MET A 44 -21.84 9.30 -2.90
CA MET A 44 -21.16 10.60 -2.91
C MET A 44 -21.47 11.39 -4.18
N ALA A 45 -21.47 10.72 -5.34
CA ALA A 45 -21.80 11.34 -6.62
C ALA A 45 -23.22 11.93 -6.61
N ARG A 46 -24.21 11.17 -6.12
CA ARG A 46 -25.59 11.65 -6.01
C ARG A 46 -25.74 12.82 -5.06
N ASP A 47 -25.05 12.79 -3.92
CA ASP A 47 -25.19 13.79 -2.87
C ASP A 47 -24.63 15.16 -3.25
N PHE A 48 -23.55 15.18 -4.02
CA PHE A 48 -22.91 16.41 -4.49
C PHE A 48 -23.22 16.77 -5.95
N GLY A 49 -23.98 15.95 -6.69
CA GLY A 49 -24.22 16.14 -8.10
C GLY A 49 -22.99 15.96 -8.99
N ILE A 50 -21.99 15.20 -8.53
CA ILE A 50 -20.74 14.96 -9.26
C ILE A 50 -21.02 14.02 -10.45
N PRO A 51 -20.64 14.38 -11.69
CA PRO A 51 -20.80 13.50 -12.83
C PRO A 51 -20.04 12.17 -12.65
N PRO A 52 -20.57 11.03 -13.18
CA PRO A 52 -19.90 9.74 -13.09
C PRO A 52 -18.45 9.75 -13.61
N ALA A 53 -18.13 10.56 -14.62
CA ALA A 53 -16.78 10.74 -15.15
C ALA A 53 -15.79 11.37 -14.15
N ALA A 54 -16.30 12.18 -13.21
CA ALA A 54 -15.49 12.95 -12.27
C ALA A 54 -15.39 12.32 -10.88
N ILE A 55 -16.30 11.39 -10.52
CA ILE A 55 -16.33 10.82 -9.16
C ILE A 55 -15.02 10.08 -8.81
N GLY A 56 -14.30 9.56 -9.80
CA GLY A 56 -12.97 8.97 -9.61
C GLY A 56 -11.95 9.92 -9.00
N LEU A 57 -12.18 11.24 -9.04
CA LEU A 57 -11.34 12.24 -8.36
C LEU A 57 -11.26 12.02 -6.85
N VAL A 58 -12.30 11.47 -6.22
CA VAL A 58 -12.30 11.11 -4.79
C VAL A 58 -11.14 10.15 -4.50
N VAL A 59 -11.04 9.05 -5.24
CA VAL A 59 -9.97 8.06 -5.08
C VAL A 59 -8.64 8.61 -5.58
N THR A 60 -8.64 9.32 -6.71
CA THR A 60 -7.43 9.92 -7.29
C THR A 60 -6.74 10.86 -6.30
N LEU A 61 -7.48 11.79 -5.70
CA LEU A 61 -6.93 12.76 -4.75
C LEU A 61 -6.48 12.08 -3.45
N THR A 62 -7.21 11.06 -2.98
CA THR A 62 -6.78 10.25 -1.85
C THR A 62 -5.43 9.57 -2.13
N GLN A 63 -5.26 8.98 -3.30
CA GLN A 63 -4.02 8.30 -3.69
C GLN A 63 -2.87 9.28 -3.95
N LEU A 64 -3.14 10.43 -4.56
CA LEU A 64 -2.13 11.48 -4.71
C LEU A 64 -1.70 12.04 -3.35
N GLY A 65 -2.65 12.28 -2.44
CA GLY A 65 -2.36 12.65 -1.05
C GLY A 65 -1.47 11.62 -0.38
N TYR A 66 -1.79 10.33 -0.53
CA TYR A 66 -0.97 9.24 0.00
C TYR A 66 0.45 9.24 -0.58
N GLY A 67 0.58 9.42 -1.90
CA GLY A 67 1.88 9.54 -2.57
C GLY A 67 2.72 10.72 -2.04
N VAL A 68 2.11 11.89 -1.88
CA VAL A 68 2.76 13.06 -1.26
C VAL A 68 3.17 12.77 0.19
N GLY A 69 2.28 12.13 0.96
CA GLY A 69 2.56 11.72 2.34
C GLY A 69 3.76 10.78 2.45
N LEU A 70 3.90 9.82 1.53
CA LEU A 70 5.06 8.91 1.48
C LEU A 70 6.37 9.67 1.30
N ILE A 71 6.36 10.71 0.48
CA ILE A 71 7.56 11.51 0.22
C ILE A 71 7.84 12.44 1.41
N VAL A 72 6.81 13.12 1.95
CA VAL A 72 6.98 14.20 2.92
C VAL A 72 6.94 13.70 4.37
N LEU A 73 5.97 12.86 4.74
CA LEU A 73 5.73 12.51 6.14
C LEU A 73 6.50 11.27 6.61
N VAL A 74 6.78 10.31 5.73
CA VAL A 74 7.50 9.09 6.14
C VAL A 74 8.92 9.41 6.60
N PRO A 75 9.73 10.24 5.91
CA PRO A 75 11.06 10.59 6.38
C PRO A 75 11.07 11.37 7.70
N LEU A 76 10.00 12.08 8.04
CA LEU A 76 9.86 12.72 9.35
C LEU A 76 9.87 11.73 10.50
N GLY A 77 9.42 10.48 10.26
CA GLY A 77 9.44 9.41 11.26
C GLY A 77 10.84 9.04 11.77
N ASP A 78 11.89 9.36 11.01
CA ASP A 78 13.27 9.12 11.38
C ASP A 78 13.92 10.34 12.08
N LEU A 79 13.28 11.52 12.00
CA LEU A 79 13.83 12.80 12.48
C LEU A 79 13.13 13.35 13.73
N VAL A 80 11.88 12.96 13.97
CA VAL A 80 11.08 13.45 15.09
C VAL A 80 10.66 12.31 16.02
N ASP A 81 10.20 12.65 17.22
CA ASP A 81 9.63 11.67 18.15
C ASP A 81 8.44 10.94 17.47
N ARG A 82 8.64 9.66 17.17
CA ARG A 82 7.67 8.81 16.47
C ARG A 82 6.32 8.74 17.17
N ARG A 83 6.30 8.77 18.51
CA ARG A 83 5.05 8.79 19.27
C ARG A 83 4.25 10.04 18.99
N ARG A 84 4.89 11.22 19.01
CA ARG A 84 4.23 12.49 18.70
C ARG A 84 3.76 12.54 17.24
N LEU A 85 4.57 12.03 16.33
CA LEU A 85 4.23 11.97 14.92
C LEU A 85 3.00 11.09 14.67
N VAL A 86 2.99 9.87 15.19
CA VAL A 86 1.88 8.91 14.99
C VAL A 86 0.58 9.43 15.63
N VAL A 87 0.65 9.96 16.83
CA VAL A 87 -0.52 10.52 17.52
C VAL A 87 -1.02 11.79 16.82
N GLY A 88 -0.11 12.67 16.41
CA GLY A 88 -0.46 13.88 15.65
C GLY A 88 -1.13 13.54 14.33
N GLN A 89 -0.58 12.58 13.57
CA GLN A 89 -1.22 12.09 12.35
C GLN A 89 -2.60 11.48 12.62
N GLY A 90 -2.77 10.72 13.72
CA GLY A 90 -4.05 10.16 14.11
C GLY A 90 -5.11 11.23 14.42
N VAL A 91 -4.74 12.28 15.16
CA VAL A 91 -5.64 13.42 15.44
C VAL A 91 -5.98 14.18 14.15
N LEU A 92 -4.99 14.49 13.33
CA LEU A 92 -5.21 15.17 12.05
C LEU A 92 -6.07 14.31 11.09
N SER A 93 -5.89 12.97 11.09
CA SER A 93 -6.73 12.05 10.34
C SER A 93 -8.19 12.11 10.81
N ALA A 94 -8.42 12.17 12.12
CA ALA A 94 -9.77 12.34 12.66
C ALA A 94 -10.41 13.66 12.21
N VAL A 95 -9.66 14.76 12.18
CA VAL A 95 -10.12 16.06 11.68
C VAL A 95 -10.44 15.97 10.17
N ALA A 96 -9.57 15.37 9.37
CA ALA A 96 -9.78 15.20 7.93
C ALA A 96 -11.02 14.35 7.64
N LEU A 97 -11.19 13.24 8.35
CA LEU A 97 -12.36 12.35 8.24
C LEU A 97 -13.66 13.06 8.66
N ALA A 98 -13.63 13.84 9.73
CA ALA A 98 -14.77 14.65 10.15
C ALA A 98 -15.10 15.73 9.10
N ALA A 99 -14.09 16.36 8.49
CA ALA A 99 -14.29 17.33 7.40
C ALA A 99 -14.95 16.68 6.18
N VAL A 100 -14.53 15.44 5.81
CA VAL A 100 -15.20 14.66 4.74
C VAL A 100 -16.65 14.38 5.10
N ALA A 101 -16.91 13.90 6.32
CA ALA A 101 -18.25 13.54 6.77
C ALA A 101 -19.21 14.74 6.81
N THR A 102 -18.71 15.93 7.13
CA THR A 102 -19.48 17.16 7.24
C THR A 102 -19.40 18.06 6.00
N ALA A 103 -18.76 17.57 4.92
CA ALA A 103 -18.58 18.31 3.69
C ALA A 103 -19.93 18.75 3.11
N ARG A 104 -20.03 20.04 2.74
CA ARG A 104 -21.19 20.65 2.09
C ARG A 104 -20.92 21.03 0.64
N THR A 105 -19.68 20.97 0.21
CA THR A 105 -19.23 21.28 -1.15
C THR A 105 -18.26 20.23 -1.65
N GLU A 106 -18.20 20.03 -2.97
CA GLU A 106 -17.22 19.13 -3.61
C GLU A 106 -15.79 19.49 -3.23
N ALA A 107 -15.46 20.79 -3.14
CA ALA A 107 -14.12 21.25 -2.79
C ALA A 107 -13.68 20.76 -1.39
N ILE A 108 -14.58 20.81 -0.39
CA ILE A 108 -14.30 20.30 0.96
C ILE A 108 -14.15 18.77 0.93
N LEU A 109 -15.00 18.07 0.17
CA LEU A 109 -14.91 16.63 -0.01
C LEU A 109 -13.55 16.26 -0.60
N PHE A 110 -13.16 16.87 -1.70
CA PHE A 110 -11.91 16.57 -2.41
C PHE A 110 -10.67 16.92 -1.57
N ALA A 111 -10.65 18.09 -0.93
CA ALA A 111 -9.56 18.49 -0.04
C ALA A 111 -9.45 17.55 1.17
N GLY A 112 -10.59 17.18 1.76
CA GLY A 112 -10.66 16.23 2.86
C GLY A 112 -10.13 14.85 2.47
N MET A 113 -10.51 14.34 1.29
CA MET A 113 -10.03 13.05 0.80
C MET A 113 -8.53 13.07 0.49
N ALA A 114 -8.00 14.15 -0.07
CA ALA A 114 -6.55 14.34 -0.24
C ALA A 114 -5.81 14.32 1.11
N ALA A 115 -6.37 15.00 2.14
CA ALA A 115 -5.82 15.01 3.48
C ALA A 115 -5.89 13.64 4.15
N VAL A 116 -6.99 12.89 3.99
CA VAL A 116 -7.11 11.49 4.47
C VAL A 116 -6.01 10.64 3.86
N GLY A 117 -5.79 10.73 2.55
CA GLY A 117 -4.71 10.02 1.87
C GLY A 117 -3.33 10.39 2.41
N LEU A 118 -3.04 11.69 2.51
CA LEU A 118 -1.77 12.22 3.01
C LEU A 118 -1.44 11.67 4.41
N LEU A 119 -2.42 11.57 5.28
CA LEU A 119 -2.24 11.15 6.66
C LEU A 119 -2.26 9.62 6.83
N ALA A 120 -2.80 8.88 5.87
CA ALA A 120 -2.85 7.41 5.91
C ALA A 120 -1.44 6.76 5.86
N VAL A 121 -0.41 7.52 5.50
CA VAL A 121 0.99 7.05 5.56
C VAL A 121 1.48 6.75 6.98
N VAL A 122 0.72 7.10 8.02
CA VAL A 122 0.98 6.68 9.41
C VAL A 122 1.22 5.18 9.50
N VAL A 123 0.62 4.40 8.61
CA VAL A 123 0.82 2.94 8.50
C VAL A 123 2.30 2.58 8.34
N GLN A 124 3.03 3.28 7.49
CA GLN A 124 4.46 3.04 7.25
C GLN A 124 5.28 3.36 8.51
N VAL A 125 4.92 4.43 9.21
CA VAL A 125 5.56 4.82 10.47
C VAL A 125 5.28 3.76 11.55
N LEU A 126 4.05 3.23 11.64
CA LEU A 126 3.68 2.19 12.61
C LEU A 126 4.43 0.88 12.37
N VAL A 127 4.59 0.44 11.11
CA VAL A 127 5.36 -0.75 10.75
C VAL A 127 6.84 -0.59 11.14
N SER A 128 7.43 0.56 10.80
CA SER A 128 8.81 0.89 11.19
C SER A 128 8.96 0.96 12.71
N PHE A 129 7.99 1.55 13.40
CA PHE A 129 7.99 1.69 14.85
C PHE A 129 7.93 0.31 15.56
N ALA A 130 7.11 -0.62 15.06
CA ALA A 130 7.07 -1.98 15.57
C ALA A 130 8.44 -2.68 15.42
N ALA A 131 9.13 -2.46 14.30
CA ALA A 131 10.47 -3.00 14.07
C ALA A 131 11.51 -2.44 15.05
N THR A 132 11.41 -1.15 15.41
CA THR A 132 12.33 -0.50 16.36
C THR A 132 12.08 -0.88 17.82
N LEU A 133 10.82 -1.10 18.20
CA LEU A 133 10.45 -1.47 19.57
C LEU A 133 10.70 -2.95 19.87
N ALA A 134 10.72 -3.81 18.88
CA ALA A 134 10.93 -5.25 19.03
C ALA A 134 12.42 -5.59 19.21
N THR A 135 12.71 -6.65 19.99
CA THR A 135 14.04 -7.24 20.04
C THR A 135 14.45 -7.82 18.68
N PRO A 136 15.76 -7.95 18.36
CA PRO A 136 16.21 -8.53 17.08
C PRO A 136 15.57 -9.89 16.78
N ALA A 137 15.37 -10.74 17.81
CA ALA A 137 14.75 -12.06 17.68
C ALA A 137 13.25 -12.01 17.39
N GLU A 138 12.54 -10.97 17.83
CA GLU A 138 11.08 -10.83 17.71
C GLU A 138 10.66 -9.84 16.60
N ARG A 139 11.61 -9.13 16.00
CA ARG A 139 11.35 -8.07 14.98
C ARG A 139 10.50 -8.57 13.83
N GLY A 140 10.84 -9.73 13.27
CA GLY A 140 10.07 -10.31 12.16
C GLY A 140 8.62 -10.62 12.54
N LYS A 141 8.39 -11.13 13.76
CA LYS A 141 7.06 -11.44 14.28
C LYS A 141 6.23 -10.15 14.52
N ALA A 142 6.84 -9.11 15.10
CA ALA A 142 6.17 -7.85 15.37
C ALA A 142 5.77 -7.15 14.05
N VAL A 143 6.70 -7.03 13.10
CA VAL A 143 6.42 -6.47 11.76
C VAL A 143 5.35 -7.29 11.04
N GLY A 144 5.46 -8.62 11.06
CA GLY A 144 4.48 -9.50 10.43
C GLY A 144 3.07 -9.31 11.00
N MET A 145 2.94 -9.16 12.33
CA MET A 145 1.64 -8.91 12.97
C MET A 145 1.04 -7.56 12.57
N VAL A 146 1.84 -6.49 12.54
CA VAL A 146 1.36 -5.16 12.12
C VAL A 146 0.97 -5.18 10.64
N THR A 147 1.77 -5.82 9.79
CA THR A 147 1.45 -5.97 8.36
C THR A 147 0.17 -6.80 8.14
N SER A 148 -0.07 -7.84 8.97
CA SER A 148 -1.34 -8.58 8.92
C SER A 148 -2.53 -7.67 9.25
N GLY A 149 -2.38 -6.75 10.20
CA GLY A 149 -3.38 -5.72 10.49
C GLY A 149 -3.66 -4.83 9.26
N VAL A 150 -2.61 -4.42 8.54
CA VAL A 150 -2.74 -3.67 7.28
C VAL A 150 -3.55 -4.45 6.25
N VAL A 151 -3.22 -5.73 6.03
CA VAL A 151 -3.93 -6.59 5.06
C VAL A 151 -5.40 -6.72 5.43
N ILE A 152 -5.71 -7.00 6.70
CA ILE A 152 -7.10 -7.09 7.19
C ILE A 152 -7.82 -5.74 6.99
N GLY A 153 -7.14 -4.62 7.25
CA GLY A 153 -7.68 -3.28 7.04
C GLY A 153 -8.06 -3.01 5.59
N ILE A 154 -7.16 -3.32 4.64
CA ILE A 154 -7.42 -3.16 3.20
C ILE A 154 -8.63 -3.98 2.75
N LEU A 155 -8.66 -5.24 3.15
CA LEU A 155 -9.63 -6.21 2.65
C LEU A 155 -11.00 -6.06 3.30
N GLY A 156 -11.02 -5.78 4.62
CA GLY A 156 -12.26 -5.56 5.38
C GLY A 156 -12.88 -4.18 5.18
N ALA A 157 -12.10 -3.20 4.75
CA ALA A 157 -12.55 -1.81 4.65
C ALA A 157 -13.83 -1.66 3.82
N ARG A 158 -13.87 -2.30 2.64
CA ARG A 158 -15.01 -2.18 1.73
C ARG A 158 -16.30 -2.77 2.31
N SER A 159 -16.20 -3.93 2.95
CA SER A 159 -17.35 -4.59 3.58
C SER A 159 -17.88 -3.79 4.78
N VAL A 160 -16.97 -3.28 5.63
CA VAL A 160 -17.34 -2.43 6.77
C VAL A 160 -17.96 -1.11 6.29
N ALA A 161 -17.36 -0.48 5.26
CA ALA A 161 -17.89 0.75 4.70
C ALA A 161 -19.29 0.55 4.10
N GLY A 162 -19.50 -0.54 3.35
CA GLY A 162 -20.81 -0.85 2.79
C GLY A 162 -21.88 -1.05 3.87
N LEU A 163 -21.58 -1.85 4.89
CA LEU A 163 -22.49 -2.10 6.01
C LEU A 163 -22.86 -0.80 6.76
N LEU A 164 -21.88 -0.01 7.13
CA LEU A 164 -22.11 1.26 7.84
C LEU A 164 -22.88 2.26 6.96
N ALA A 165 -22.65 2.25 5.64
CA ALA A 165 -23.36 3.13 4.73
C ALA A 165 -24.84 2.76 4.58
N ASP A 166 -25.17 1.49 4.54
CA ASP A 166 -26.58 1.05 4.49
C ASP A 166 -27.30 1.34 5.79
N LEU A 167 -26.60 1.40 6.94
CA LEU A 167 -27.18 1.71 8.26
C LEU A 167 -27.35 3.22 8.51
N GLY A 168 -26.42 4.05 8.05
CA GLY A 168 -26.40 5.48 8.42
C GLY A 168 -25.95 6.42 7.31
N GLY A 169 -25.89 5.95 6.07
CA GLY A 169 -25.40 6.70 4.94
C GLY A 169 -23.86 6.77 4.87
N TRP A 170 -23.33 7.20 3.75
CA TRP A 170 -21.89 7.26 3.52
C TRP A 170 -21.15 8.16 4.53
N ARG A 171 -21.79 9.22 5.02
CA ARG A 171 -21.22 10.14 6.03
C ARG A 171 -20.97 9.45 7.37
N ALA A 172 -21.82 8.49 7.77
CA ALA A 172 -21.65 7.73 9.00
C ALA A 172 -20.34 6.91 9.01
N VAL A 173 -19.91 6.43 7.85
CA VAL A 173 -18.63 5.71 7.70
C VAL A 173 -17.46 6.58 8.13
N TYR A 174 -17.42 7.81 7.63
CA TYR A 174 -16.34 8.76 7.93
C TYR A 174 -16.42 9.31 9.36
N LEU A 175 -17.63 9.52 9.91
CA LEU A 175 -17.79 9.90 11.33
C LEU A 175 -17.33 8.79 12.27
N ALA A 176 -17.74 7.56 12.01
CA ALA A 176 -17.31 6.41 12.81
C ALA A 176 -15.79 6.24 12.74
N SER A 177 -15.21 6.40 11.54
CA SER A 177 -13.77 6.33 11.37
C SER A 177 -13.03 7.48 12.06
N ALA A 178 -13.56 8.69 12.05
CA ALA A 178 -13.00 9.83 12.79
C ALA A 178 -12.97 9.57 14.30
N ALA A 179 -14.09 9.06 14.87
CA ALA A 179 -14.16 8.69 16.27
C ALA A 179 -13.15 7.58 16.63
N LEU A 180 -13.06 6.54 15.80
CA LEU A 180 -12.08 5.46 15.99
C LEU A 180 -10.64 5.95 15.87
N ALA A 181 -10.33 6.83 14.91
CA ALA A 181 -8.99 7.40 14.76
C ALA A 181 -8.59 8.22 15.98
N LEU A 182 -9.52 9.02 16.55
CA LEU A 182 -9.27 9.79 17.75
C LEU A 182 -9.08 8.89 18.98
N ALA A 183 -9.94 7.87 19.15
CA ALA A 183 -9.80 6.89 20.21
C ALA A 183 -8.45 6.13 20.11
N MET A 184 -8.07 5.72 18.90
CA MET A 184 -6.80 5.05 18.64
C MET A 184 -5.60 5.97 18.91
N ALA A 185 -5.66 7.25 18.53
CA ALA A 185 -4.63 8.23 18.85
C ALA A 185 -4.45 8.39 20.36
N GLY A 186 -5.55 8.45 21.12
CA GLY A 186 -5.54 8.47 22.59
C GLY A 186 -4.96 7.20 23.21
N LEU A 187 -5.28 6.03 22.66
CA LEU A 187 -4.74 4.73 23.08
C LEU A 187 -3.23 4.65 22.81
N LEU A 188 -2.80 5.03 21.62
CA LEU A 188 -1.37 5.07 21.24
C LEU A 188 -0.59 6.06 22.10
N TRP A 189 -1.19 7.22 22.43
CA TRP A 189 -0.59 8.17 23.36
C TRP A 189 -0.33 7.58 24.75
N ARG A 190 -1.17 6.67 25.23
CA ARG A 190 -1.01 6.01 26.53
C ARG A 190 -0.01 4.85 26.51
N VAL A 191 0.00 4.08 25.43
CA VAL A 191 0.72 2.80 25.34
C VAL A 191 2.15 2.96 24.80
N LEU A 192 2.38 3.92 23.89
CA LEU A 192 3.70 4.09 23.28
C LEU A 192 4.70 4.74 24.23
N PRO A 193 5.96 4.26 24.24
CA PRO A 193 7.02 4.82 25.09
C PRO A 193 7.32 6.28 24.71
N ARG A 194 7.76 7.04 25.71
CA ARG A 194 8.16 8.45 25.57
C ARG A 194 9.65 8.55 25.22
N ASN A 195 10.02 9.62 24.51
CA ASN A 195 11.41 10.02 24.29
C ASN A 195 12.30 8.95 23.65
N LEU A 196 11.85 8.36 22.55
CA LEU A 196 12.75 7.60 21.70
C LEU A 196 13.59 8.60 20.88
N PRO A 197 14.92 8.47 20.92
CA PRO A 197 15.78 9.31 20.09
C PRO A 197 15.48 9.06 18.61
N PRO A 198 15.66 10.07 17.74
CA PRO A 198 15.59 9.87 16.29
C PRO A 198 16.57 8.78 15.83
N ASP A 199 16.19 8.00 14.85
CA ASP A 199 17.03 6.88 14.36
C ASP A 199 18.18 7.34 13.47
N SER A 200 18.12 8.57 12.92
CA SER A 200 19.14 9.08 12.01
C SER A 200 19.50 10.53 12.27
N THR A 201 20.77 10.87 12.00
CA THR A 201 21.30 12.23 11.95
C THR A 201 21.26 12.80 10.53
N ASP A 202 20.70 12.05 9.56
CA ASP A 202 20.61 12.46 8.17
C ASP A 202 19.74 13.70 8.00
N SER A 203 20.12 14.57 7.06
CA SER A 203 19.31 15.73 6.71
C SER A 203 18.04 15.31 6.00
N TYR A 204 16.89 15.89 6.38
CA TYR A 204 15.60 15.69 5.73
C TYR A 204 15.65 15.87 4.21
N THR A 205 16.38 16.89 3.75
CA THR A 205 16.57 17.15 2.31
C THR A 205 17.36 16.04 1.60
N SER A 206 18.32 15.41 2.28
CA SER A 206 19.08 14.27 1.77
C SER A 206 18.15 13.05 1.60
N ALA A 207 17.30 12.78 2.58
CA ALA A 207 16.32 11.70 2.52
C ALA A 207 15.33 11.89 1.36
N LEU A 208 14.80 13.12 1.18
CA LEU A 208 13.89 13.46 0.08
C LEU A 208 14.52 13.26 -1.30
N ARG A 209 15.77 13.66 -1.50
CA ARG A 209 16.46 13.57 -2.78
C ARG A 209 16.91 12.14 -3.11
N SER A 210 17.21 11.33 -2.11
CA SER A 210 17.75 9.97 -2.31
C SER A 210 16.77 9.02 -3.00
N ILE A 211 15.44 9.15 -2.73
CA ILE A 211 14.43 8.25 -3.27
C ILE A 211 14.29 8.37 -4.79
N PRO A 212 14.01 9.55 -5.38
CA PRO A 212 13.89 9.67 -6.84
C PRO A 212 15.19 9.35 -7.55
N ILE A 213 16.36 9.76 -7.02
CA ILE A 213 17.66 9.46 -7.62
C ILE A 213 17.85 7.95 -7.71
N LEU A 214 17.57 7.19 -6.64
CA LEU A 214 17.74 5.75 -6.61
C LEU A 214 16.88 5.04 -7.68
N PHE A 215 15.62 5.43 -7.82
CA PHE A 215 14.73 4.84 -8.83
C PHE A 215 15.04 5.26 -10.27
N LEU A 216 15.57 6.45 -10.48
CA LEU A 216 15.96 6.92 -11.83
C LEU A 216 17.32 6.38 -12.28
N THR A 217 18.21 6.03 -11.35
CA THR A 217 19.56 5.53 -11.67
C THR A 217 19.62 4.01 -11.80
N ASP A 218 18.80 3.26 -11.06
CA ASP A 218 18.75 1.79 -11.14
C ASP A 218 17.59 1.33 -12.04
N ARG A 219 17.93 0.80 -13.21
CA ARG A 219 16.96 0.29 -14.20
C ARG A 219 16.05 -0.81 -13.64
N LEU A 220 16.56 -1.66 -12.74
CA LEU A 220 15.74 -2.71 -12.12
C LEU A 220 14.63 -2.06 -11.27
N LEU A 221 14.98 -1.09 -10.43
CA LEU A 221 14.05 -0.39 -9.57
C LEU A 221 13.01 0.36 -10.40
N LEU A 222 13.44 1.03 -11.47
CA LEU A 222 12.51 1.73 -12.37
C LEU A 222 11.53 0.78 -13.03
N VAL A 223 11.99 -0.36 -13.59
CA VAL A 223 11.11 -1.36 -14.22
C VAL A 223 10.11 -1.94 -13.19
N ARG A 224 10.57 -2.26 -11.97
CA ARG A 224 9.68 -2.76 -10.91
C ARG A 224 8.70 -1.69 -10.42
N GLY A 225 9.11 -0.43 -10.40
CA GLY A 225 8.23 0.71 -10.14
C GLY A 225 7.15 0.87 -11.22
N VAL A 226 7.53 0.83 -12.50
CA VAL A 226 6.58 0.90 -13.63
C VAL A 226 5.59 -0.28 -13.60
N LEU A 227 6.06 -1.49 -13.31
CA LEU A 227 5.16 -2.64 -13.12
C LEU A 227 4.19 -2.41 -11.95
N ALA A 228 4.66 -1.85 -10.83
CA ALA A 228 3.78 -1.48 -9.72
C ALA A 228 2.73 -0.45 -10.15
N LEU A 229 3.13 0.61 -10.86
CA LEU A 229 2.22 1.62 -11.39
C LEU A 229 1.11 0.98 -12.24
N LEU A 230 1.48 0.10 -13.18
CA LEU A 230 0.52 -0.52 -14.10
C LEU A 230 -0.42 -1.50 -13.41
N ILE A 231 0.09 -2.40 -12.54
CA ILE A 231 -0.80 -3.37 -11.85
C ILE A 231 -1.75 -2.66 -10.88
N PHE A 232 -1.31 -1.61 -10.20
CA PHE A 232 -2.18 -0.85 -9.31
C PHE A 232 -3.10 0.13 -10.04
N ALA A 233 -2.76 0.54 -11.26
CA ALA A 233 -3.70 1.22 -12.14
C ALA A 233 -4.85 0.29 -12.57
N ALA A 234 -4.54 -0.95 -12.96
CA ALA A 234 -5.56 -1.96 -13.29
C ALA A 234 -6.43 -2.31 -12.07
N PHE A 235 -5.81 -2.53 -10.90
CA PHE A 235 -6.50 -2.78 -9.64
C PHE A 235 -7.45 -1.64 -9.26
N SER A 236 -6.96 -0.42 -9.27
CA SER A 236 -7.75 0.76 -8.90
C SER A 236 -8.86 1.04 -9.94
N ALA A 237 -8.59 0.79 -11.22
CA ALA A 237 -9.61 0.90 -12.26
C ALA A 237 -10.80 -0.02 -11.99
N PHE A 238 -10.55 -1.27 -11.64
CA PHE A 238 -11.59 -2.23 -11.28
C PHE A 238 -12.39 -1.78 -10.04
N TRP A 239 -11.69 -1.59 -8.92
CA TRP A 239 -12.36 -1.33 -7.63
C TRP A 239 -13.07 0.03 -7.58
N THR A 240 -12.59 1.03 -8.31
CA THR A 240 -13.24 2.35 -8.38
C THR A 240 -14.51 2.31 -9.23
N ALA A 241 -14.50 1.59 -10.35
CA ALA A 241 -15.63 1.56 -11.26
C ALA A 241 -16.71 0.53 -10.88
N LEU A 242 -16.38 -0.49 -10.07
CA LEU A 242 -17.27 -1.61 -9.76
C LEU A 242 -18.62 -1.18 -9.18
N VAL A 243 -18.63 -0.16 -8.32
CA VAL A 243 -19.87 0.32 -7.68
C VAL A 243 -20.86 0.89 -8.71
N LEU A 244 -20.36 1.49 -9.80
CA LEU A 244 -21.20 2.21 -10.77
C LEU A 244 -22.23 1.30 -11.47
N PRO A 245 -21.84 0.15 -12.06
CA PRO A 245 -22.82 -0.78 -12.64
C PRO A 245 -23.61 -1.53 -11.57
N LEU A 246 -23.03 -1.89 -10.42
CA LEU A 246 -23.69 -2.72 -9.44
C LEU A 246 -24.78 -1.97 -8.64
N SER A 247 -24.63 -0.65 -8.42
CA SER A 247 -25.64 0.18 -7.77
C SER A 247 -26.77 0.61 -8.70
N ALA A 248 -26.59 0.47 -10.02
CA ALA A 248 -27.59 0.83 -11.03
C ALA A 248 -28.43 -0.39 -11.44
N GLU A 249 -29.57 -0.14 -12.14
CA GLU A 249 -30.36 -1.20 -12.78
C GLU A 249 -29.50 -1.92 -13.87
N PRO A 250 -29.64 -3.22 -14.03
CA PRO A 250 -30.63 -4.13 -13.43
C PRO A 250 -30.21 -4.72 -12.08
N PHE A 251 -29.01 -4.41 -11.53
CA PHE A 251 -28.51 -5.06 -10.32
C PHE A 251 -29.09 -4.44 -9.05
N GLY A 252 -29.04 -3.12 -8.90
CA GLY A 252 -29.58 -2.39 -7.74
C GLY A 252 -28.99 -2.85 -6.40
N TYR A 253 -27.70 -3.29 -6.36
CA TYR A 253 -27.10 -3.81 -5.14
C TYR A 253 -26.89 -2.75 -4.09
N SER A 254 -27.13 -3.11 -2.81
CA SER A 254 -26.81 -2.25 -1.67
C SER A 254 -25.29 -2.09 -1.50
N HIS A 255 -24.88 -1.07 -0.76
CA HIS A 255 -23.47 -0.84 -0.45
C HIS A 255 -22.85 -2.03 0.31
N THR A 256 -23.62 -2.70 1.18
CA THR A 256 -23.19 -3.94 1.85
C THR A 256 -22.89 -5.04 0.83
N GLN A 257 -23.79 -5.28 -0.12
CA GLN A 257 -23.61 -6.30 -1.14
C GLN A 257 -22.38 -6.00 -2.01
N ILE A 258 -22.20 -4.74 -2.42
CA ILE A 258 -21.01 -4.31 -3.17
C ILE A 258 -19.75 -4.45 -2.34
N GLY A 259 -19.81 -4.10 -1.06
CA GLY A 259 -18.69 -4.24 -0.12
C GLY A 259 -18.24 -5.69 0.07
N LEU A 260 -19.16 -6.67 -0.01
CA LEU A 260 -18.84 -8.10 0.11
C LEU A 260 -17.91 -8.61 -1.00
N PHE A 261 -17.90 -7.98 -2.18
CA PHE A 261 -16.90 -8.28 -3.21
C PHE A 261 -15.47 -8.09 -2.71
N GLY A 262 -15.25 -7.20 -1.72
CA GLY A 262 -13.98 -7.05 -1.04
C GLY A 262 -13.50 -8.32 -0.33
N LEU A 263 -14.43 -9.12 0.24
CA LEU A 263 -14.09 -10.41 0.85
C LEU A 263 -13.73 -11.47 -0.20
N VAL A 264 -14.34 -11.38 -1.38
CA VAL A 264 -13.97 -12.25 -2.51
C VAL A 264 -12.54 -11.96 -2.97
N GLY A 265 -12.19 -10.68 -3.12
CA GLY A 265 -10.82 -10.25 -3.42
C GLY A 265 -9.82 -10.69 -2.36
N MET A 266 -10.25 -10.73 -1.07
CA MET A 266 -9.43 -11.24 0.04
C MET A 266 -8.95 -12.68 -0.21
N ALA A 267 -9.81 -13.55 -0.72
CA ALA A 267 -9.43 -14.93 -1.03
C ALA A 267 -8.27 -14.96 -2.05
N GLY A 268 -8.32 -14.13 -3.08
CA GLY A 268 -7.24 -13.97 -4.06
C GLY A 268 -5.95 -13.45 -3.44
N ALA A 269 -6.04 -12.41 -2.62
CA ALA A 269 -4.88 -11.82 -1.94
C ALA A 269 -4.21 -12.81 -0.96
N ILE A 270 -4.98 -13.61 -0.23
CA ILE A 270 -4.46 -14.65 0.68
C ILE A 270 -3.76 -15.76 -0.15
N ALA A 271 -4.34 -16.17 -1.27
CA ALA A 271 -3.74 -17.17 -2.15
C ALA A 271 -2.37 -16.72 -2.70
N ALA A 272 -2.15 -15.41 -2.83
CA ALA A 272 -0.87 -14.84 -3.26
C ALA A 272 0.27 -15.00 -2.23
N THR A 273 0.01 -15.40 -1.00
CA THR A 273 1.06 -15.61 0.02
C THR A 273 2.11 -16.65 -0.40
N GLY A 274 1.73 -17.58 -1.30
CA GLY A 274 2.64 -18.53 -1.93
C GLY A 274 3.65 -17.88 -2.88
N ALA A 275 3.33 -16.73 -3.47
CA ALA A 275 4.19 -16.04 -4.44
C ALA A 275 5.52 -15.58 -3.84
N GLY A 276 5.51 -15.13 -2.58
CA GLY A 276 6.74 -14.78 -1.85
C GLY A 276 7.70 -15.96 -1.74
N ARG A 277 7.18 -17.14 -1.38
CA ARG A 277 8.01 -18.38 -1.27
C ARG A 277 8.59 -18.79 -2.61
N LEU A 278 7.88 -18.57 -3.71
CA LEU A 278 8.40 -18.83 -5.06
C LEU A 278 9.48 -17.81 -5.45
N ALA A 279 9.30 -16.55 -5.09
CA ALA A 279 10.30 -15.50 -5.30
C ALA A 279 11.60 -15.80 -4.54
N ASP A 280 11.51 -16.21 -3.27
CA ASP A 280 12.65 -16.61 -2.43
C ASP A 280 13.41 -17.83 -2.99
N ARG A 281 12.73 -18.69 -3.74
CA ARG A 281 13.35 -19.82 -4.47
C ARG A 281 13.97 -19.43 -5.82
N GLY A 282 14.08 -18.15 -6.13
CA GLY A 282 14.64 -17.65 -7.38
C GLY A 282 13.65 -17.64 -8.56
N LEU A 283 12.39 -17.99 -8.34
CA LEU A 283 11.34 -18.05 -9.35
C LEU A 283 10.58 -16.72 -9.53
N GLY A 284 11.06 -15.61 -8.95
CA GLY A 284 10.34 -14.32 -8.93
C GLY A 284 10.00 -13.79 -10.33
N GLN A 285 10.85 -14.01 -11.34
CA GLN A 285 10.56 -13.60 -12.72
C GLN A 285 9.44 -14.45 -13.36
N TRP A 286 9.48 -15.77 -13.12
CA TRP A 286 8.43 -16.69 -13.60
C TRP A 286 7.09 -16.36 -12.94
N THR A 287 7.09 -16.18 -11.62
CA THR A 287 5.91 -15.78 -10.84
C THR A 287 5.32 -14.47 -11.38
N THR A 288 6.17 -13.48 -11.67
CA THR A 288 5.72 -12.20 -12.26
C THR A 288 5.03 -12.43 -13.61
N GLY A 289 5.64 -13.22 -14.50
CA GLY A 289 5.08 -13.49 -15.85
C GLY A 289 3.74 -14.20 -15.79
N VAL A 290 3.63 -15.28 -15.00
CA VAL A 290 2.36 -16.02 -14.81
C VAL A 290 1.30 -15.12 -14.21
N SER A 291 1.62 -14.36 -13.17
CA SER A 291 0.66 -13.47 -12.52
C SER A 291 0.18 -12.36 -13.46
N LEU A 292 1.04 -11.77 -14.29
CA LEU A 292 0.62 -10.78 -15.29
C LEU A 292 -0.27 -11.39 -16.38
N THR A 293 -0.05 -12.65 -16.76
CA THR A 293 -0.93 -13.37 -17.67
C THR A 293 -2.31 -13.61 -17.03
N LEU A 294 -2.34 -14.01 -15.74
CA LEU A 294 -3.59 -14.16 -14.99
C LEU A 294 -4.32 -12.80 -14.83
N LEU A 295 -3.58 -11.70 -14.59
CA LEU A 295 -4.16 -10.36 -14.52
C LEU A 295 -4.84 -9.98 -15.85
N LEU A 296 -4.20 -10.24 -16.96
CA LEU A 296 -4.79 -9.97 -18.27
C LEU A 296 -6.03 -10.86 -18.53
N ALA A 297 -5.93 -12.15 -18.23
CA ALA A 297 -7.04 -13.09 -18.40
C ALA A 297 -8.24 -12.76 -17.49
N SER A 298 -8.01 -12.24 -16.28
CA SER A 298 -9.08 -11.87 -15.35
C SER A 298 -10.05 -10.85 -15.94
N TRP A 299 -9.57 -9.94 -16.80
CA TRP A 299 -10.41 -8.94 -17.45
C TRP A 299 -11.40 -9.53 -18.45
N GLY A 300 -11.09 -10.69 -19.04
CA GLY A 300 -12.05 -11.42 -19.86
C GLY A 300 -13.26 -11.90 -19.04
N LEU A 301 -13.03 -12.39 -17.82
CA LEU A 301 -14.10 -12.78 -16.89
C LEU A 301 -14.84 -11.56 -16.31
N ILE A 302 -14.11 -10.50 -15.96
CA ILE A 302 -14.65 -9.24 -15.44
C ILE A 302 -15.58 -8.58 -16.48
N ALA A 303 -15.24 -8.67 -17.77
CA ALA A 303 -16.07 -8.14 -18.86
C ALA A 303 -17.44 -8.83 -18.95
N LEU A 304 -17.58 -10.03 -18.39
CA LEU A 304 -18.84 -10.78 -18.35
C LEU A 304 -19.81 -10.33 -17.25
N LEU A 305 -19.51 -9.31 -16.46
CA LEU A 305 -20.39 -8.78 -15.40
C LEU A 305 -21.86 -8.64 -15.85
N PRO A 306 -22.17 -8.08 -17.04
CA PRO A 306 -23.58 -7.92 -17.45
C PRO A 306 -24.33 -9.25 -17.67
N LYS A 307 -23.60 -10.35 -17.81
CA LYS A 307 -24.15 -11.68 -18.13
C LYS A 307 -24.01 -12.68 -16.98
N SER A 308 -23.01 -12.52 -16.11
CA SER A 308 -22.66 -13.55 -15.14
C SER A 308 -21.91 -12.97 -13.92
N ILE A 309 -22.58 -12.88 -12.79
CA ILE A 309 -21.96 -12.54 -11.51
C ILE A 309 -20.92 -13.60 -11.07
N PRO A 310 -21.15 -14.93 -11.22
CA PRO A 310 -20.12 -15.91 -10.93
C PRO A 310 -18.82 -15.71 -11.72
N ALA A 311 -18.90 -15.36 -13.01
CA ALA A 311 -17.71 -15.05 -13.80
C ALA A 311 -16.95 -13.82 -13.24
N LEU A 312 -17.69 -12.78 -12.85
CA LEU A 312 -17.10 -11.62 -12.16
C LEU A 312 -16.39 -12.03 -10.88
N LEU A 313 -17.00 -12.85 -10.02
CA LEU A 313 -16.40 -13.31 -8.76
C LEU A 313 -15.06 -14.03 -8.99
N VAL A 314 -15.00 -14.93 -9.96
CA VAL A 314 -13.75 -15.59 -10.36
C VAL A 314 -12.74 -14.57 -10.88
N GLY A 315 -13.19 -13.63 -11.72
CA GLY A 315 -12.35 -12.54 -12.23
C GLY A 315 -11.73 -11.69 -11.11
N VAL A 316 -12.51 -11.37 -10.06
CA VAL A 316 -12.04 -10.63 -8.89
C VAL A 316 -10.95 -11.41 -8.14
N VAL A 317 -11.18 -12.69 -7.87
CA VAL A 317 -10.18 -13.55 -7.20
C VAL A 317 -8.88 -13.58 -7.99
N LEU A 318 -8.95 -13.77 -9.33
CA LEU A 318 -7.77 -13.82 -10.19
C LEU A 318 -7.05 -12.48 -10.27
N LEU A 319 -7.80 -11.37 -10.34
CA LEU A 319 -7.24 -10.02 -10.37
C LEU A 319 -6.45 -9.73 -9.08
N ASP A 320 -7.06 -9.94 -7.91
CA ASP A 320 -6.43 -9.65 -6.63
C ASP A 320 -5.25 -10.58 -6.35
N LEU A 321 -5.38 -11.89 -6.67
CA LEU A 321 -4.28 -12.84 -6.61
C LEU A 321 -3.10 -12.37 -7.48
N ALA A 322 -3.36 -12.00 -8.73
CA ALA A 322 -2.34 -11.61 -9.68
C ALA A 322 -1.62 -10.33 -9.24
N VAL A 323 -2.39 -9.30 -8.86
CA VAL A 323 -1.83 -8.02 -8.39
C VAL A 323 -0.95 -8.23 -7.15
N GLN A 324 -1.44 -8.98 -6.15
CA GLN A 324 -0.70 -9.24 -4.92
C GLN A 324 0.54 -10.12 -5.17
N ALA A 325 0.46 -11.12 -6.04
CA ALA A 325 1.59 -11.95 -6.39
C ALA A 325 2.72 -11.15 -7.08
N VAL A 326 2.37 -10.27 -8.02
CA VAL A 326 3.36 -9.36 -8.64
C VAL A 326 3.91 -8.38 -7.62
N HIS A 327 3.07 -7.81 -6.75
CA HIS A 327 3.47 -6.88 -5.71
C HIS A 327 4.50 -7.48 -4.76
N VAL A 328 4.23 -8.66 -4.21
CA VAL A 328 5.13 -9.39 -3.31
C VAL A 328 6.42 -9.77 -4.02
N SER A 329 6.34 -10.29 -5.26
CA SER A 329 7.53 -10.65 -6.05
C SER A 329 8.40 -9.43 -6.36
N ASN A 330 7.78 -8.27 -6.67
CA ASN A 330 8.52 -7.03 -6.90
C ASN A 330 9.27 -6.58 -5.64
N GLN A 331 8.62 -6.61 -4.47
CA GLN A 331 9.26 -6.23 -3.22
C GLN A 331 10.42 -7.16 -2.87
N SER A 332 10.25 -8.48 -3.01
CA SER A 332 11.34 -9.45 -2.76
C SER A 332 12.55 -9.15 -3.64
N ILE A 333 12.35 -9.00 -4.96
CA ILE A 333 13.44 -8.72 -5.91
C ILE A 333 14.14 -7.38 -5.62
N ILE A 334 13.39 -6.35 -5.22
CA ILE A 334 13.93 -5.03 -4.87
C ILE A 334 14.78 -5.12 -3.58
N PHE A 335 14.32 -5.87 -2.57
CA PHE A 335 15.02 -5.98 -1.28
C PHE A 335 16.31 -6.77 -1.39
N ASP A 336 16.37 -7.79 -2.26
CA ASP A 336 17.59 -8.56 -2.52
C ASP A 336 18.67 -7.71 -3.18
N ARG A 337 18.27 -6.70 -3.96
CA ARG A 337 19.22 -5.82 -4.69
C ARG A 337 19.93 -4.83 -3.77
N HIS A 338 19.22 -4.25 -2.79
CA HIS A 338 19.73 -3.21 -1.90
C HIS A 338 19.31 -3.44 -0.44
N PRO A 339 19.91 -4.42 0.26
CA PRO A 339 19.50 -4.78 1.64
C PRO A 339 19.58 -3.63 2.64
N GLN A 340 20.51 -2.68 2.42
CA GLN A 340 20.75 -1.54 3.32
C GLN A 340 19.76 -0.38 3.14
N ALA A 341 19.00 -0.35 2.02
CA ALA A 341 18.11 0.76 1.66
C ALA A 341 16.62 0.40 1.71
N ARG A 342 16.24 -0.70 2.40
CA ARG A 342 14.88 -1.27 2.37
C ARG A 342 13.76 -0.26 2.61
N SER A 343 13.90 0.60 3.62
CA SER A 343 12.88 1.60 3.96
C SER A 343 12.66 2.62 2.83
N ARG A 344 13.76 3.14 2.26
CA ARG A 344 13.71 4.08 1.12
C ARG A 344 13.15 3.43 -0.14
N LEU A 345 13.48 2.16 -0.39
CA LEU A 345 12.97 1.38 -1.52
C LEU A 345 11.47 1.15 -1.42
N VAL A 346 10.97 0.79 -0.24
CA VAL A 346 9.52 0.65 0.00
C VAL A 346 8.82 1.99 -0.27
N GLY A 347 9.33 3.08 0.27
CA GLY A 347 8.75 4.41 0.06
C GLY A 347 8.66 4.78 -1.41
N GLY A 348 9.76 4.66 -2.17
CA GLY A 348 9.79 4.95 -3.59
C GLY A 348 8.88 4.03 -4.42
N TYR A 349 8.88 2.73 -4.14
CA TYR A 349 7.99 1.76 -4.78
C TYR A 349 6.50 2.09 -4.53
N MET A 350 6.16 2.49 -3.31
CA MET A 350 4.78 2.87 -2.97
C MET A 350 4.33 4.20 -3.58
N VAL A 351 5.26 5.06 -4.01
CA VAL A 351 4.92 6.24 -4.84
C VAL A 351 4.40 5.80 -6.21
N PHE A 352 5.04 4.83 -6.87
CA PHE A 352 4.54 4.26 -8.12
C PHE A 352 3.17 3.59 -7.95
N TYR A 353 2.97 2.87 -6.84
CA TYR A 353 1.66 2.35 -6.43
C TYR A 353 0.60 3.46 -6.37
N ALA A 354 0.89 4.55 -5.66
CA ALA A 354 -0.06 5.65 -5.47
C ALA A 354 -0.39 6.34 -6.79
N LEU A 355 0.61 6.62 -7.62
CA LEU A 355 0.42 7.22 -8.96
C LEU A 355 -0.41 6.30 -9.86
N GLY A 356 -0.09 5.00 -9.90
CA GLY A 356 -0.86 4.03 -10.68
C GLY A 356 -2.32 3.99 -10.24
N SER A 357 -2.56 3.88 -8.93
CA SER A 357 -3.92 3.87 -8.37
C SER A 357 -4.69 5.16 -8.68
N ALA A 358 -4.04 6.32 -8.61
CA ALA A 358 -4.65 7.61 -8.94
C ALA A 358 -5.06 7.68 -10.41
N ILE A 359 -4.16 7.30 -11.32
CA ILE A 359 -4.42 7.28 -12.76
C ILE A 359 -5.53 6.29 -13.09
N GLY A 360 -5.47 5.07 -12.54
CA GLY A 360 -6.45 4.02 -12.77
C GLY A 360 -7.87 4.43 -12.35
N ALA A 361 -8.00 5.05 -11.17
CA ALA A 361 -9.29 5.51 -10.66
C ALA A 361 -9.96 6.54 -11.59
N LEU A 362 -9.22 7.57 -11.98
CA LEU A 362 -9.76 8.62 -12.87
C LEU A 362 -10.05 8.10 -14.27
N ALA A 363 -9.13 7.28 -14.81
CA ALA A 363 -9.30 6.71 -16.15
C ALA A 363 -10.52 5.78 -16.22
N ALA A 364 -10.76 4.98 -15.17
CA ALA A 364 -11.87 4.03 -15.15
C ALA A 364 -13.24 4.72 -15.12
N THR A 365 -13.40 5.78 -14.31
CA THR A 365 -14.68 6.51 -14.25
C THR A 365 -14.95 7.27 -15.55
N LYS A 366 -13.93 7.81 -16.20
CA LYS A 366 -14.05 8.37 -17.56
C LYS A 366 -14.41 7.32 -18.59
N ALA A 367 -13.73 6.15 -18.57
CA ALA A 367 -14.03 5.04 -19.48
C ALA A 367 -15.46 4.53 -19.27
N TYR A 368 -15.92 4.44 -18.01
CA TYR A 368 -17.30 4.05 -17.70
C TYR A 368 -18.31 5.07 -18.24
N ALA A 369 -18.07 6.36 -18.10
CA ALA A 369 -18.95 7.39 -18.60
C ALA A 369 -19.07 7.40 -20.14
N HIS A 370 -18.03 6.99 -20.86
CA HIS A 370 -18.02 6.96 -22.33
C HIS A 370 -18.56 5.67 -22.93
N ALA A 371 -18.24 4.52 -22.34
CA ALA A 371 -18.50 3.21 -22.93
C ALA A 371 -19.00 2.17 -21.90
N GLY A 372 -19.49 2.60 -20.74
CA GLY A 372 -20.01 1.73 -19.69
C GLY A 372 -18.97 0.73 -19.20
N TRP A 373 -19.44 -0.43 -18.76
CA TRP A 373 -18.57 -1.48 -18.23
C TRP A 373 -17.60 -2.06 -19.26
N ALA A 374 -17.98 -2.08 -20.52
CA ALA A 374 -17.10 -2.52 -21.63
C ALA A 374 -15.87 -1.60 -21.74
N GLY A 375 -16.05 -0.28 -21.58
CA GLY A 375 -14.95 0.68 -21.56
C GLY A 375 -13.97 0.44 -20.40
N VAL A 376 -14.48 0.18 -19.20
CA VAL A 376 -13.65 -0.16 -18.03
C VAL A 376 -12.87 -1.46 -18.26
N SER A 377 -13.54 -2.50 -18.75
CA SER A 377 -12.92 -3.80 -19.00
C SER A 377 -11.81 -3.71 -20.07
N THR A 378 -12.06 -2.95 -21.14
CA THR A 378 -11.08 -2.73 -22.21
C THR A 378 -9.88 -1.93 -21.68
N LEU A 379 -10.11 -0.88 -20.90
CA LEU A 379 -9.07 -0.09 -20.26
C LEU A 379 -8.19 -0.97 -19.35
N GLY A 380 -8.82 -1.76 -18.48
CA GLY A 380 -8.10 -2.64 -17.57
C GLY A 380 -7.29 -3.71 -18.28
N ALA A 381 -7.84 -4.31 -19.33
CA ALA A 381 -7.13 -5.25 -20.19
C ALA A 381 -5.92 -4.59 -20.89
N ALA A 382 -6.10 -3.36 -21.42
CA ALA A 382 -5.02 -2.61 -22.06
C ALA A 382 -3.89 -2.28 -21.09
N ILE A 383 -4.20 -1.82 -19.87
CA ILE A 383 -3.21 -1.55 -18.81
C ILE A 383 -2.48 -2.85 -18.44
N SER A 384 -3.21 -3.95 -18.29
CA SER A 384 -2.64 -5.26 -17.95
C SER A 384 -1.74 -5.81 -19.07
N ALA A 385 -2.14 -5.62 -20.33
CA ALA A 385 -1.32 -5.95 -21.50
C ALA A 385 -0.02 -5.11 -21.53
N ALA A 386 -0.10 -3.80 -21.22
CA ALA A 386 1.07 -2.93 -21.11
C ALA A 386 2.02 -3.42 -20.01
N ALA A 387 1.50 -3.86 -18.85
CA ALA A 387 2.30 -4.44 -17.78
C ALA A 387 3.00 -5.74 -18.24
N TRP A 388 2.27 -6.62 -18.92
CA TRP A 388 2.80 -7.87 -19.47
C TRP A 388 3.91 -7.60 -20.50
N LEU A 389 3.68 -6.66 -21.44
CA LEU A 389 4.67 -6.26 -22.44
C LEU A 389 5.90 -5.66 -21.77
N THR A 390 5.75 -4.75 -20.80
CA THR A 390 6.86 -4.18 -20.04
C THR A 390 7.73 -5.27 -19.43
N TRP A 391 7.12 -6.27 -18.79
CA TRP A 391 7.84 -7.41 -18.23
C TRP A 391 8.50 -8.26 -19.33
N ALA A 392 7.78 -8.59 -20.42
CA ALA A 392 8.29 -9.44 -21.49
C ALA A 392 9.54 -8.85 -22.17
N PHE A 393 9.54 -7.53 -22.44
CA PHE A 393 10.69 -6.85 -23.05
C PHE A 393 11.87 -6.66 -22.09
N THR A 394 11.60 -6.52 -20.79
CA THR A 394 12.66 -6.23 -19.82
C THR A 394 13.24 -7.47 -19.14
N ARG A 395 12.56 -8.62 -19.18
CA ARG A 395 12.98 -9.85 -18.48
C ARG A 395 14.38 -10.33 -18.84
N HIS A 396 14.78 -10.21 -20.11
CA HIS A 396 16.08 -10.69 -20.57
C HIS A 396 17.24 -9.88 -20.00
N TRP A 397 17.11 -8.56 -19.92
CA TRP A 397 18.14 -7.67 -19.37
C TRP A 397 18.29 -7.84 -17.84
N LEU A 398 17.19 -8.14 -17.17
CA LEU A 398 17.18 -8.35 -15.73
C LEU A 398 17.82 -9.69 -15.32
N ILE A 399 17.76 -10.70 -16.19
CA ILE A 399 18.38 -12.02 -15.97
C ILE A 399 19.90 -11.97 -16.23
N SER A 400 20.34 -11.23 -17.25
CA SER A 400 21.77 -11.11 -17.58
C SER A 400 22.56 -10.33 -16.53
N GLY A 401 21.98 -9.29 -15.94
CA GLY A 401 22.60 -8.51 -14.85
C GLY A 401 22.86 -9.31 -13.56
N THR A 402 21.97 -10.26 -13.23
CA THR A 402 22.12 -11.15 -12.07
C THR A 402 23.18 -12.24 -12.31
N ARG A 403 23.37 -12.72 -13.54
CA ARG A 403 24.43 -13.69 -13.89
C ARG A 403 25.82 -13.04 -13.93
N ALA A 404 25.94 -11.84 -14.47
CA ALA A 404 27.20 -11.10 -14.50
C ALA A 404 27.70 -10.75 -13.09
N GLY A 405 26.81 -10.36 -12.16
CA GLY A 405 27.16 -10.11 -10.76
C GLY A 405 27.62 -11.36 -10.01
N ARG A 406 27.00 -12.53 -10.23
CA ARG A 406 27.45 -13.81 -9.64
C ARG A 406 28.76 -14.31 -10.26
N ALA A 407 28.92 -14.25 -11.57
CA ALA A 407 30.15 -14.65 -12.24
C ALA A 407 31.35 -13.79 -11.82
N MET A 408 31.15 -12.53 -11.49
CA MET A 408 32.18 -11.64 -10.97
C MET A 408 32.57 -11.97 -9.52
N CYS A 409 31.66 -12.45 -8.70
CA CYS A 409 31.95 -12.93 -7.34
C CYS A 409 32.58 -14.32 -7.33
N ASP A 410 32.25 -15.20 -8.27
CA ASP A 410 32.82 -16.54 -8.39
C ASP A 410 34.24 -16.50 -9.00
N GLY A 411 34.57 -15.48 -9.83
CA GLY A 411 35.86 -15.31 -10.47
C GLY A 411 36.91 -14.58 -9.63
N VAL A 412 36.55 -13.78 -8.65
CA VAL A 412 37.46 -13.01 -7.77
C VAL A 412 36.95 -12.91 -6.36
N PRO A 413 37.11 -13.93 -5.51
CA PRO A 413 36.62 -13.95 -4.13
C PRO A 413 37.09 -12.80 -3.23
N ALA A 414 38.21 -12.17 -3.57
CA ALA A 414 38.82 -11.06 -2.81
C ALA A 414 38.04 -9.73 -2.92
N LEU A 415 37.27 -9.50 -4.00
CA LEU A 415 36.52 -8.27 -4.21
C LEU A 415 35.14 -8.26 -3.49
N CYS A 416 34.62 -9.42 -3.10
CA CYS A 416 33.37 -9.54 -2.37
C CYS A 416 33.54 -9.53 -0.83
N ARG A 417 34.77 -9.49 -0.32
CA ARG A 417 35.11 -9.37 1.10
C ARG A 417 35.58 -7.95 1.44
N THR A 418 34.75 -6.97 1.31
CA THR A 418 34.93 -5.67 1.99
C THR A 418 34.08 -5.66 3.27
N ASP A 419 34.48 -6.48 4.26
CA ASP A 419 34.09 -6.30 5.65
C ASP A 419 35.05 -5.30 6.30
N PRO A 420 34.61 -4.11 6.74
CA PRO A 420 35.49 -3.13 7.38
C PRO A 420 35.88 -3.49 8.82
N VAL A 421 35.41 -4.62 9.38
CA VAL A 421 35.66 -4.99 10.79
C VAL A 421 36.91 -5.86 11.02
N ALA A 422 37.56 -6.37 9.97
CA ALA A 422 38.70 -7.30 10.12
C ALA A 422 40.08 -6.63 10.16
N ARG A 423 40.20 -5.31 10.25
CA ARG A 423 41.52 -4.61 10.26
C ARG A 423 42.11 -4.27 11.62
N ASN A 424 41.48 -4.67 12.74
CA ASN A 424 42.00 -4.36 14.09
C ASN A 424 42.28 -5.59 14.99
N ALA A 425 42.61 -6.74 14.42
CA ALA A 425 43.06 -7.88 15.18
C ALA A 425 44.36 -8.48 14.58
N GLY A 426 45.45 -7.72 14.72
CA GLY A 426 46.77 -8.20 14.27
C GLY A 426 47.86 -7.15 14.50
N GLY A 427 48.35 -7.10 15.72
CA GLY A 427 49.62 -6.42 16.07
C GLY A 427 50.11 -6.97 17.42
N PRO A 428 51.43 -7.15 17.56
CA PRO A 428 52.09 -8.08 18.44
C PRO A 428 51.95 -7.76 19.94
#